data_4b062e21288b7eed291724a12919d356
#
_entry.id   4b062e21288b7eed291724a12919d356
#
_cell.length_a   1.000
_cell.length_b   1.000
_cell.length_c   1.000
_cell.angle_alpha   90.00
_cell.angle_beta   90.00
_cell.angle_gamma   90.00
#
_symmetry.space_group_name_H-M   'P 1'
#
loop_
_entity.id
_entity.type
_entity.pdbx_description
1 polymer ?
#
loop_
_entity_poly.entity_id
_entity_poly.type
_entity_poly.pdbx_seq_one_letter_code
_entity_poly.pdbx_strand_id
1 'polypeptide(L)'
;VWWGRSGSGGRRREREVEGMAARKKKKENRIKDEKKRLKEIFAELEENKRNLVTPLIEKAAFMSIELDDLQETIEQEGWTSEYKNGENQYGTKKSPEAETYIALSKNYAAVIKQLTELVPAAKRKASRLAALRDE
;
A
#
# COMPACT_ATOMS: atom_id res chain seq x y z
N VAL A 1 4.18 -49.43 -6.29
CA VAL A 1 3.71 -48.70 -7.46
C VAL A 1 2.94 -47.42 -7.12
N TRP A 2 2.38 -47.36 -5.91
CA TRP A 2 1.65 -46.19 -5.42
C TRP A 2 2.53 -45.06 -4.84
N TRP A 3 3.77 -45.36 -4.54
CA TRP A 3 4.68 -44.50 -3.82
C TRP A 3 5.36 -43.44 -4.67
N GLY A 4 5.36 -43.58 -5.99
CA GLY A 4 6.04 -42.64 -6.89
C GLY A 4 5.28 -41.34 -7.22
N ARG A 5 3.97 -41.26 -6.90
CA ARG A 5 3.14 -40.10 -7.25
C ARG A 5 3.02 -39.04 -6.18
N SER A 6 3.41 -39.32 -4.92
CA SER A 6 3.31 -38.38 -3.83
C SER A 6 4.41 -37.31 -3.86
N GLY A 7 5.53 -37.55 -4.55
CA GLY A 7 6.65 -36.63 -4.57
C GLY A 7 6.46 -35.36 -5.41
N SER A 8 5.60 -35.41 -6.46
CA SER A 8 5.38 -34.23 -7.32
C SER A 8 4.46 -33.18 -6.69
N GLY A 9 3.47 -33.60 -5.89
CA GLY A 9 2.56 -32.71 -5.21
C GLY A 9 3.23 -31.93 -4.07
N GLY A 10 4.16 -32.56 -3.35
CA GLY A 10 4.95 -31.92 -2.28
C GLY A 10 5.85 -30.81 -2.80
N ARG A 11 6.59 -31.09 -3.87
CA ARG A 11 7.49 -30.09 -4.50
C ARG A 11 6.75 -28.90 -5.08
N ARG A 12 5.54 -29.11 -5.60
CA ARG A 12 4.70 -28.02 -6.11
C ARG A 12 4.26 -27.10 -4.98
N ARG A 13 3.81 -27.65 -3.85
CA ARG A 13 3.43 -26.88 -2.66
C ARG A 13 4.60 -26.12 -2.08
N GLU A 14 5.77 -26.74 -2.02
CA GLU A 14 6.99 -26.09 -1.55
C GLU A 14 7.34 -24.87 -2.40
N ARG A 15 7.27 -24.97 -3.74
CA ARG A 15 7.52 -23.85 -4.65
C ARG A 15 6.48 -22.76 -4.51
N GLU A 16 5.22 -23.11 -4.30
CA GLU A 16 4.15 -22.13 -4.05
C GLU A 16 4.39 -21.37 -2.75
N VAL A 17 4.75 -22.08 -1.68
CA VAL A 17 5.08 -21.46 -0.37
C VAL A 17 6.31 -20.57 -0.49
N GLU A 18 7.36 -21.00 -1.16
CA GLU A 18 8.56 -20.19 -1.41
C GLU A 18 8.23 -18.93 -2.22
N GLY A 19 7.40 -19.05 -3.24
CA GLY A 19 6.94 -17.92 -4.05
C GLY A 19 6.13 -16.92 -3.22
N MET A 20 5.27 -17.40 -2.33
CA MET A 20 4.50 -16.55 -1.43
C MET A 20 5.39 -15.84 -0.41
N ALA A 21 6.37 -16.53 0.16
CA ALA A 21 7.34 -15.97 1.09
C ALA A 21 8.20 -14.90 0.40
N ALA A 22 8.63 -15.13 -0.84
CA ALA A 22 9.40 -14.16 -1.62
C ALA A 22 8.60 -12.89 -1.92
N ARG A 23 7.32 -13.02 -2.28
CA ARG A 23 6.42 -11.87 -2.51
C ARG A 23 6.18 -11.07 -1.24
N LYS A 24 5.98 -11.75 -0.12
CA LYS A 24 5.82 -11.11 1.18
C LYS A 24 7.06 -10.31 1.57
N LYS A 25 8.24 -10.90 1.40
CA LYS A 25 9.52 -10.24 1.70
C LYS A 25 9.74 -9.02 0.81
N LYS A 26 9.43 -9.11 -0.48
CA LYS A 26 9.50 -8.01 -1.42
C LYS A 26 8.58 -6.85 -1.00
N LYS A 27 7.37 -7.16 -0.57
CA LYS A 27 6.41 -6.18 -0.08
C LYS A 27 6.91 -5.51 1.21
N GLU A 28 7.42 -6.28 2.16
CA GLU A 28 8.02 -5.76 3.39
C GLU A 28 9.18 -4.80 3.11
N ASN A 29 10.02 -5.11 2.12
CA ASN A 29 11.12 -4.26 1.70
C ASN A 29 10.62 -2.95 1.07
N ARG A 30 9.57 -3.00 0.26
CA ARG A 30 8.93 -1.81 -0.30
C ARG A 30 8.39 -0.90 0.79
N ILE A 31 7.75 -1.47 1.81
CA ILE A 31 7.24 -0.74 2.97
C ILE A 31 8.40 -0.09 3.76
N LYS A 32 9.49 -0.82 3.97
CA LYS A 32 10.70 -0.29 4.64
C LYS A 32 11.30 0.89 3.88
N ASP A 33 11.40 0.79 2.57
CA ASP A 33 11.93 1.85 1.71
C ASP A 33 11.06 3.10 1.79
N GLU A 34 9.75 2.95 1.78
CA GLU A 34 8.81 4.06 1.92
C GLU A 34 8.89 4.69 3.31
N LYS A 35 8.99 3.89 4.37
CA LYS A 35 9.25 4.39 5.73
C LYS A 35 10.52 5.24 5.80
N LYS A 36 11.58 4.74 5.19
CA LYS A 36 12.87 5.44 5.16
C LYS A 36 12.74 6.78 4.45
N ARG A 37 12.09 6.79 3.29
CA ARG A 37 11.84 8.01 2.52
C ARG A 37 11.07 9.04 3.33
N LEU A 38 10.00 8.62 4.00
CA LEU A 38 9.19 9.51 4.83
C LEU A 38 9.95 10.01 6.06
N LYS A 39 10.72 9.15 6.70
CA LYS A 39 11.57 9.54 7.85
C LYS A 39 12.61 10.59 7.46
N GLU A 40 13.19 10.50 6.28
CA GLU A 40 14.13 11.49 5.76
C GLU A 40 13.45 12.86 5.57
N ILE A 41 12.22 12.88 5.08
CA ILE A 41 11.44 14.11 4.90
C ILE A 41 11.21 14.82 6.25
N PHE A 42 10.98 14.06 7.31
CA PHE A 42 10.67 14.58 8.65
C PHE A 42 11.87 14.57 9.61
N ALA A 43 13.09 14.35 9.09
CA ALA A 43 14.30 14.22 9.92
C ALA A 43 14.65 15.51 10.71
N GLU A 44 14.25 16.68 10.23
CA GLU A 44 14.56 17.97 10.85
C GLU A 44 13.60 18.40 11.96
N LEU A 45 12.57 17.59 12.23
CA LEU A 45 11.64 17.89 13.33
C LEU A 45 12.33 17.65 14.68
N GLU A 46 11.86 18.41 15.69
CA GLU A 46 12.24 18.14 17.09
C GLU A 46 12.00 16.68 17.45
N GLU A 47 12.84 16.15 18.36
CA GLU A 47 12.78 14.75 18.80
C GLU A 47 11.38 14.33 19.27
N ASN A 48 10.70 15.18 20.07
CA ASN A 48 9.36 14.90 20.55
C ASN A 48 8.35 14.81 19.40
N LYS A 49 8.45 15.69 18.42
CA LYS A 49 7.59 15.67 17.22
C LYS A 49 7.91 14.48 16.34
N ARG A 50 9.19 14.13 16.18
CA ARG A 50 9.58 12.92 15.43
C ARG A 50 9.01 11.67 16.07
N ASN A 51 9.00 11.58 17.38
CA ASN A 51 8.42 10.44 18.09
C ASN A 51 6.90 10.35 17.88
N LEU A 52 6.22 11.49 17.77
CA LEU A 52 4.79 11.53 17.48
C LEU A 52 4.47 11.17 16.03
N VAL A 53 5.31 11.58 15.08
CA VAL A 53 5.07 11.30 13.65
C VAL A 53 5.46 9.88 13.25
N THR A 54 6.32 9.21 13.98
CA THR A 54 6.79 7.87 13.62
C THR A 54 5.65 6.87 13.39
N PRO A 55 4.64 6.75 14.29
CA PRO A 55 3.51 5.85 14.01
C PRO A 55 2.70 6.26 12.78
N LEU A 56 2.55 7.55 12.52
CA LEU A 56 1.86 8.05 11.32
C LEU A 56 2.63 7.72 10.06
N ILE A 57 3.95 7.84 10.09
CA ILE A 57 4.85 7.47 8.99
C ILE A 57 4.73 5.99 8.67
N GLU A 58 4.70 5.15 9.71
CA GLU A 58 4.55 3.70 9.52
C GLU A 58 3.22 3.34 8.87
N LYS A 59 2.13 3.97 9.31
CA LYS A 59 0.81 3.78 8.70
C LYS A 59 0.76 4.31 7.27
N ALA A 60 1.34 5.48 7.02
CA ALA A 60 1.39 6.06 5.67
C ALA A 60 2.17 5.18 4.71
N ALA A 61 3.30 4.64 5.12
CA ALA A 61 4.12 3.74 4.31
C ALA A 61 3.35 2.45 3.97
N PHE A 62 2.71 1.83 4.96
CA PHE A 62 1.89 0.64 4.77
C PHE A 62 0.75 0.90 3.79
N MET A 63 -0.03 1.97 4.01
CA MET A 63 -1.16 2.32 3.15
C MET A 63 -0.73 2.63 1.73
N SER A 64 0.39 3.32 1.54
CA SER A 64 0.93 3.65 0.22
C SER A 64 1.20 2.40 -0.61
N ILE A 65 1.86 1.42 -0.02
CA ILE A 65 2.18 0.16 -0.71
C ILE A 65 0.92 -0.68 -0.96
N GLU A 66 0.00 -0.72 0.00
CA GLU A 66 -1.29 -1.41 -0.20
C GLU A 66 -2.11 -0.78 -1.31
N LEU A 67 -2.13 0.56 -1.39
CA LEU A 67 -2.83 1.29 -2.45
C LEU A 67 -2.22 1.00 -3.82
N ASP A 68 -0.90 0.93 -3.93
CA ASP A 68 -0.23 0.58 -5.18
C ASP A 68 -0.61 -0.83 -5.65
N ASP A 69 -0.64 -1.80 -4.74
CA ASP A 69 -1.02 -3.18 -5.06
C ASP A 69 -2.50 -3.29 -5.45
N LEU A 70 -3.38 -2.59 -4.75
CA LEU A 70 -4.81 -2.54 -5.08
C LEU A 70 -5.05 -1.85 -6.42
N GLN A 71 -4.32 -0.78 -6.70
CA GLN A 71 -4.40 -0.08 -7.97
C GLN A 71 -4.03 -1.01 -9.13
N GLU A 72 -2.96 -1.76 -9.00
CA GLU A 72 -2.54 -2.73 -10.01
C GLU A 72 -3.62 -3.78 -10.25
N THR A 73 -4.20 -4.32 -9.19
CA THR A 73 -5.30 -5.29 -9.29
C THR A 73 -6.51 -4.69 -10.01
N ILE A 74 -6.89 -3.46 -9.68
CA ILE A 74 -8.03 -2.77 -10.28
C ILE A 74 -7.77 -2.48 -11.77
N GLU A 75 -6.54 -2.10 -12.13
CA GLU A 75 -6.15 -1.89 -13.54
C GLU A 75 -6.27 -3.17 -14.36
N GLN A 76 -5.97 -4.32 -13.76
CA GLN A 76 -6.07 -5.61 -14.43
C GLN A 76 -7.50 -6.16 -14.47
N GLU A 77 -8.24 -6.05 -13.38
CA GLU A 77 -9.55 -6.71 -13.21
C GLU A 77 -10.74 -5.77 -13.35
N GLY A 78 -10.52 -4.45 -13.29
CA GLY A 78 -11.55 -3.43 -13.36
C GLY A 78 -12.16 -3.08 -12.01
N TRP A 79 -13.04 -2.08 -12.00
CA TRP A 79 -13.67 -1.52 -10.80
C TRP A 79 -14.91 -2.28 -10.35
N THR A 80 -15.44 -3.15 -11.21
CA THR A 80 -16.69 -3.86 -10.96
C THR A 80 -16.47 -5.36 -11.09
N SER A 81 -17.27 -6.12 -10.35
CA SER A 81 -17.31 -7.57 -10.48
C SER A 81 -18.74 -8.01 -10.70
N GLU A 82 -18.90 -9.10 -11.47
CA GLU A 82 -20.22 -9.69 -11.69
C GLU A 82 -20.57 -10.58 -10.50
N TYR A 83 -21.84 -10.59 -10.16
CA TYR A 83 -22.37 -11.50 -9.16
C TYR A 83 -23.62 -12.18 -9.70
N LYS A 84 -23.85 -13.40 -9.22
CA LYS A 84 -25.04 -14.17 -9.53
C LYS A 84 -25.90 -14.34 -8.28
N ASN A 85 -27.14 -13.87 -8.36
CA ASN A 85 -28.10 -13.93 -7.25
C ASN A 85 -29.31 -14.79 -7.69
N GLY A 86 -29.13 -16.13 -7.79
CA GLY A 86 -30.10 -17.08 -8.30
C GLY A 86 -29.83 -17.51 -9.75
N GLU A 87 -30.65 -18.44 -10.30
CA GLU A 87 -30.38 -19.08 -11.59
C GLU A 87 -30.37 -18.14 -12.80
N ASN A 88 -31.10 -17.03 -12.77
CA ASN A 88 -31.22 -16.08 -13.88
C ASN A 88 -31.00 -14.62 -13.49
N GLN A 89 -30.41 -14.38 -12.32
CA GLN A 89 -30.17 -13.02 -11.84
C GLN A 89 -28.67 -12.74 -11.80
N TYR A 90 -28.22 -11.95 -12.77
CA TYR A 90 -26.85 -11.46 -12.83
C TYR A 90 -26.85 -9.96 -12.59
N GLY A 91 -25.85 -9.47 -11.93
CA GLY A 91 -25.66 -8.05 -11.72
C GLY A 91 -24.19 -7.70 -11.63
N THR A 92 -23.89 -6.42 -11.67
CA THR A 92 -22.56 -5.90 -11.45
C THR A 92 -22.55 -5.11 -10.15
N LYS A 93 -21.48 -5.25 -9.40
CA LYS A 93 -21.25 -4.48 -8.18
C LYS A 93 -19.81 -4.01 -8.16
N LYS A 94 -19.54 -2.99 -7.34
CA LYS A 94 -18.17 -2.56 -7.10
C LYS A 94 -17.38 -3.74 -6.55
N SER A 95 -16.17 -3.97 -7.08
CA SER A 95 -15.32 -5.06 -6.59
C SER A 95 -14.88 -4.80 -5.15
N PRO A 96 -14.61 -5.86 -4.35
CA PRO A 96 -14.08 -5.68 -2.99
C PRO A 96 -12.78 -4.88 -2.97
N GLU A 97 -11.93 -5.09 -3.96
CA GLU A 97 -10.66 -4.37 -4.12
C GLU A 97 -10.91 -2.88 -4.37
N ALA A 98 -11.90 -2.53 -5.20
CA ALA A 98 -12.28 -1.14 -5.46
C ALA A 98 -12.84 -0.46 -4.21
N GLU A 99 -13.68 -1.13 -3.44
CA GLU A 99 -14.21 -0.61 -2.18
C GLU A 99 -13.09 -0.35 -1.17
N THR A 100 -12.18 -1.30 -1.03
CA THR A 100 -11.02 -1.18 -0.15
C THR A 100 -10.11 -0.03 -0.58
N TYR A 101 -9.85 0.10 -1.89
CA TYR A 101 -9.05 1.17 -2.44
C TYR A 101 -9.63 2.55 -2.11
N ILE A 102 -10.91 2.74 -2.29
CA ILE A 102 -11.58 4.02 -2.03
C ILE A 102 -11.49 4.38 -0.54
N ALA A 103 -11.79 3.43 0.35
CA ALA A 103 -11.73 3.65 1.79
C ALA A 103 -10.29 3.94 2.25
N LEU A 104 -9.33 3.16 1.76
CA LEU A 104 -7.93 3.30 2.12
C LEU A 104 -7.35 4.62 1.59
N SER A 105 -7.75 5.05 0.38
CA SER A 105 -7.34 6.34 -0.19
C SER A 105 -7.74 7.52 0.68
N LYS A 106 -8.95 7.49 1.23
CA LYS A 106 -9.42 8.54 2.15
C LYS A 106 -8.60 8.56 3.43
N ASN A 107 -8.32 7.39 3.99
CA ASN A 107 -7.52 7.27 5.21
C ASN A 107 -6.08 7.71 4.98
N TYR A 108 -5.50 7.34 3.85
CA TYR A 108 -4.15 7.76 3.45
C TYR A 108 -4.07 9.28 3.31
N ALA A 109 -5.02 9.89 2.62
CA ALA A 109 -5.09 11.34 2.46
C ALA A 109 -5.18 12.06 3.82
N ALA A 110 -5.96 11.52 4.77
CA ALA A 110 -6.07 12.06 6.12
C ALA A 110 -4.74 12.00 6.88
N VAL A 111 -4.04 10.86 6.80
CA VAL A 111 -2.72 10.70 7.44
C VAL A 111 -1.68 11.65 6.83
N ILE A 112 -1.63 11.75 5.51
CA ILE A 112 -0.72 12.67 4.81
C ILE A 112 -1.02 14.13 5.18
N LYS A 113 -2.28 14.50 5.30
CA LYS A 113 -2.67 15.83 5.75
C LYS A 113 -2.15 16.12 7.16
N GLN A 114 -2.32 15.18 8.09
CA GLN A 114 -1.80 15.32 9.45
C GLN A 114 -0.28 15.47 9.46
N LEU A 115 0.43 14.66 8.68
CA LEU A 115 1.88 14.76 8.55
C LEU A 115 2.31 16.12 7.98
N THR A 116 1.61 16.62 6.97
CA THR A 116 1.90 17.90 6.34
C THR A 116 1.72 19.08 7.32
N GLU A 117 0.71 19.00 8.17
CA GLU A 117 0.44 20.03 9.19
C GLU A 117 1.55 20.13 10.25
N LEU A 118 2.30 19.04 10.45
CA LEU A 118 3.41 19.01 11.41
C LEU A 118 4.71 19.60 10.85
N VAL A 119 4.79 19.83 9.53
CA VAL A 119 5.94 20.49 8.90
C VAL A 119 5.91 22.00 9.26
N PRO A 120 7.03 22.58 9.73
CA PRO A 120 7.08 24.00 10.07
C PRO A 120 6.66 24.90 8.89
N ALA A 121 5.92 25.98 9.18
CA ALA A 121 5.39 26.88 8.16
C ALA A 121 6.47 27.50 7.27
N ALA A 122 7.64 27.82 7.84
CA ALA A 122 8.78 28.36 7.10
C ALA A 122 9.29 27.36 6.05
N LYS A 123 9.37 26.07 6.39
CA LYS A 123 9.80 25.03 5.48
C LYS A 123 8.77 24.79 4.35
N ARG A 124 7.48 24.88 4.66
CA ARG A 124 6.41 24.78 3.65
C ARG A 124 6.49 25.92 2.63
N LYS A 125 6.75 27.14 3.09
CA LYS A 125 6.95 28.32 2.22
C LYS A 125 8.18 28.16 1.34
N ALA A 126 9.30 27.69 1.88
CA ALA A 126 10.52 27.43 1.12
C ALA A 126 10.30 26.40 0.01
N SER A 127 9.58 25.32 0.31
CA SER A 127 9.24 24.28 -0.69
C SER A 127 8.36 24.84 -1.81
N ARG A 128 7.39 25.70 -1.49
CA ARG A 128 6.53 26.34 -2.50
C ARG A 128 7.33 27.29 -3.41
N LEU A 129 8.23 28.06 -2.81
CA LEU A 129 9.11 28.96 -3.58
C LEU A 129 10.07 28.18 -4.47
N ALA A 130 10.62 27.07 -4.00
CA ALA A 130 11.47 26.19 -4.79
C ALA A 130 10.72 25.59 -5.98
N ALA A 131 9.48 25.13 -5.76
CA ALA A 131 8.62 24.61 -6.82
C ALA A 131 8.31 25.67 -7.88
N LEU A 132 8.12 26.92 -7.49
CA LEU A 132 7.87 28.03 -8.41
C LEU A 132 9.12 28.41 -9.22
N ARG A 133 10.32 28.22 -8.68
CA ARG A 133 11.57 28.48 -9.39
C ARG A 133 11.86 27.44 -10.48
N ASP A 134 11.39 26.21 -10.29
CA ASP A 134 11.61 25.11 -11.24
C ASP A 134 10.62 25.14 -12.42
N GLU A 135 9.65 26.03 -12.39
CA GLU A 135 8.78 26.34 -13.52
C GLU A 135 9.41 27.46 -14.39
#